data_8f4a4631649ee53c1c26f7ea9d1a1410
#
_entry.id   8f4a4631649ee53c1c26f7ea9d1a1410
#
_cell.length_a   1.000
_cell.length_b   1.000
_cell.length_c   1.000
_cell.angle_alpha   90.00
_cell.angle_beta   90.00
_cell.angle_gamma   90.00
#
_symmetry.space_group_name_H-M   'P 1'
#
loop_
_entity.id
_entity.type
_entity.pdbx_description
1 polymer ?
#
loop_
_entity_poly.entity_id
_entity_poly.type
_entity_poly.pdbx_seq_one_letter_code
_entity_poly.pdbx_strand_id
1 'polypeptide(L)'
;MEPAGFVERLIPGPPSGSAIRHPPSARACLLVALACWRAAPAVAQERAPIVDSIIVRTYDVFDDSEAAANALFGVVNALRFRTRPEIVRRELLFRAGAPYDAVRVAETARNLRAIGIFRDVSIDTTRIEGRLAVVVETRDGWSTQLQLNGRSTGGEFTWSAGLIETNFLGTANVVGAVYRDDPDRTALTLRGRVNRAFGTRSLLDVAYDDRSDGEVGGWVVGVPFRALSDRHAVDLVGVVGRERVLQFRDGVRADSTERRVSFHRLQGAFAPRAGPDGYVRLSLAAQVKREEYVAYGAGGQNVPDSLSGAFGAAVEWLHPRFTVLTHYNGFAREEDVDLSTRVRVTVWVAPSGLGYARSGVGPQIEARSGVALGRSFLRARLEANQLFLSDRLDSARVRGSVTLAVLPIGRQATVLHLQAEARRGLPPGSEIDLGHGLGPRAFRSHAFTGTRGAWGTLEHRWFAWDELLGVIGVGFAGFLDYGGAWYGDQPRRLGGDVGLGLMIGATRASGTNVGRVDVAYRFGDGWTGNRWIVSVGRSLAY
;
A
#
# COMPACT_ATOMS: atom_id res chain seq x y z
N MET A 1 -2.91 5.10 3.86
CA MET A 1 -2.90 3.64 4.16
C MET A 1 -4.18 3.36 4.93
N GLU A 2 -5.16 2.69 4.31
CA GLU A 2 -6.45 2.42 4.97
C GLU A 2 -6.28 1.42 6.12
N PRO A 3 -6.90 1.65 7.29
CA PRO A 3 -6.76 0.77 8.45
C PRO A 3 -7.30 -0.65 8.18
N ALA A 4 -8.33 -0.79 7.35
CA ALA A 4 -8.92 -2.09 7.01
C ALA A 4 -8.01 -3.03 6.23
N GLY A 5 -7.08 -2.51 5.43
CA GLY A 5 -6.15 -3.33 4.65
C GLY A 5 -4.91 -3.81 5.43
N PHE A 6 -4.76 -3.46 6.71
CA PHE A 6 -3.57 -3.86 7.48
C PHE A 6 -3.60 -5.34 7.81
N VAL A 7 -4.69 -5.83 8.38
CA VAL A 7 -4.83 -7.24 8.78
C VAL A 7 -4.90 -8.16 7.57
N GLU A 8 -5.64 -7.79 6.53
CA GLU A 8 -5.75 -8.58 5.28
C GLU A 8 -4.44 -8.71 4.50
N ARG A 9 -3.54 -7.71 4.59
CA ARG A 9 -2.22 -7.76 3.94
C ARG A 9 -1.20 -8.64 4.66
N LEU A 10 -1.44 -8.99 5.92
CA LEU A 10 -0.53 -9.81 6.72
C LEU A 10 -0.74 -11.31 6.53
N ILE A 11 -1.89 -11.73 6.00
CA ILE A 11 -2.20 -13.15 5.79
C ILE A 11 -1.82 -13.55 4.36
N PRO A 12 -0.76 -14.34 4.14
CA PRO A 12 -0.55 -15.00 2.84
C PRO A 12 -1.67 -16.01 2.63
N GLY A 13 -2.28 -16.02 1.44
CA GLY A 13 -3.32 -17.00 1.09
C GLY A 13 -2.81 -18.43 1.30
N PRO A 14 -3.66 -19.33 1.81
CA PRO A 14 -3.28 -20.69 2.16
C PRO A 14 -3.20 -21.61 0.93
N PRO A 15 -2.50 -22.72 1.03
CA PRO A 15 -2.64 -23.85 0.11
C PRO A 15 -3.75 -24.81 0.57
N SER A 16 -4.67 -25.13 -0.30
CA SER A 16 -5.62 -26.23 -0.13
C SER A 16 -5.59 -27.14 -1.36
N GLY A 17 -5.50 -28.44 -1.13
CA GLY A 17 -5.30 -29.41 -2.17
C GLY A 17 -6.56 -29.89 -2.88
N SER A 18 -6.49 -30.06 -4.17
CA SER A 18 -7.23 -31.08 -4.94
C SER A 18 -6.59 -31.33 -6.31
N ALA A 19 -6.67 -32.56 -6.77
CA ALA A 19 -5.88 -33.14 -7.85
C ALA A 19 -6.32 -32.76 -9.27
N ILE A 20 -5.37 -32.65 -10.24
CA ILE A 20 -5.40 -33.30 -11.57
C ILE A 20 -4.19 -32.88 -12.47
N ARG A 21 -3.46 -33.95 -12.90
CA ARG A 21 -2.62 -34.24 -14.10
C ARG A 21 -1.67 -33.22 -14.78
N HIS A 22 -0.48 -33.75 -15.03
CA HIS A 22 0.78 -33.30 -15.65
C HIS A 22 0.73 -32.69 -17.07
N PRO A 23 1.78 -32.09 -17.64
CA PRO A 23 3.23 -32.23 -17.60
C PRO A 23 4.05 -30.94 -17.83
N PRO A 24 5.32 -30.90 -18.29
CA PRO A 24 6.58 -31.48 -17.86
C PRO A 24 7.70 -30.48 -17.52
N SER A 25 8.77 -31.03 -16.90
CA SER A 25 10.20 -30.60 -16.79
C SER A 25 10.57 -29.13 -16.61
N ALA A 26 10.98 -28.83 -15.36
CA ALA A 26 11.67 -27.62 -14.95
C ALA A 26 13.21 -27.80 -15.04
N ARG A 27 13.82 -27.40 -16.16
CA ARG A 27 15.28 -27.25 -16.30
C ARG A 27 15.67 -26.01 -17.11
N ALA A 28 15.21 -24.83 -16.75
CA ALA A 28 15.54 -23.61 -17.53
C ALA A 28 15.62 -22.27 -16.77
N CYS A 29 15.59 -22.19 -15.45
CA CYS A 29 15.53 -20.88 -14.77
C CYS A 29 16.75 -20.49 -13.92
N LEU A 30 17.91 -21.15 -14.03
CA LEU A 30 19.05 -20.84 -13.15
C LEU A 30 20.24 -20.11 -13.81
N LEU A 31 20.16 -19.62 -15.03
CA LEU A 31 21.34 -19.09 -15.75
C LEU A 31 21.29 -17.60 -16.16
N VAL A 32 20.37 -16.81 -15.70
CA VAL A 32 20.27 -15.38 -16.12
C VAL A 32 20.87 -14.38 -15.10
N ALA A 33 21.30 -14.81 -13.92
CA ALA A 33 21.71 -13.90 -12.85
C ALA A 33 23.21 -13.53 -12.81
N LEU A 34 24.04 -13.95 -13.75
CA LEU A 34 25.51 -13.81 -13.64
C LEU A 34 26.20 -12.88 -14.66
N ALA A 35 25.48 -12.13 -15.49
CA ALA A 35 26.10 -11.44 -16.62
C ALA A 35 25.98 -9.91 -16.62
N CYS A 36 26.09 -9.19 -15.52
CA CYS A 36 26.18 -7.72 -15.53
C CYS A 36 27.21 -7.15 -14.55
N TRP A 37 28.41 -7.64 -14.56
CA TRP A 37 29.50 -6.99 -13.85
C TRP A 37 30.35 -6.18 -14.85
N ARG A 38 29.97 -4.91 -15.08
CA ARG A 38 30.88 -3.95 -15.72
C ARG A 38 31.42 -3.00 -14.66
N ALA A 39 32.74 -3.02 -14.51
CA ALA A 39 33.48 -2.02 -13.75
C ALA A 39 33.35 -0.66 -14.46
N ALA A 40 32.77 0.33 -13.77
CA ALA A 40 32.78 1.70 -14.23
C ALA A 40 34.18 2.31 -14.02
N PRO A 41 34.70 3.14 -14.93
CA PRO A 41 35.96 3.83 -14.74
C PRO A 41 35.88 4.81 -13.56
N ALA A 42 36.92 4.81 -12.73
CA ALA A 42 37.08 5.76 -11.64
C ALA A 42 37.38 7.14 -12.23
N VAL A 43 36.38 8.00 -12.29
CA VAL A 43 36.55 9.43 -12.51
C VAL A 43 37.09 10.02 -11.19
N ALA A 44 38.14 10.83 -11.26
CA ALA A 44 38.69 11.54 -10.12
C ALA A 44 37.59 12.40 -9.49
N GLN A 45 37.09 12.00 -8.33
CA GLN A 45 36.02 12.65 -7.60
C GLN A 45 36.62 13.82 -6.83
N GLU A 46 36.30 15.07 -7.21
CA GLU A 46 36.54 16.22 -6.34
C GLU A 46 36.03 15.91 -4.95
N ARG A 47 36.85 16.19 -3.92
CA ARG A 47 36.46 15.91 -2.54
C ARG A 47 35.20 16.71 -2.20
N ALA A 48 34.10 16.03 -1.98
CA ALA A 48 32.85 16.65 -1.56
C ALA A 48 33.09 17.51 -0.30
N PRO A 49 32.52 18.73 -0.23
CA PRO A 49 32.69 19.62 0.91
C PRO A 49 32.18 18.95 2.19
N ILE A 50 32.84 19.21 3.31
CA ILE A 50 32.44 18.67 4.61
C ILE A 50 31.25 19.49 5.13
N VAL A 51 30.22 18.81 5.60
CA VAL A 51 29.07 19.41 6.30
C VAL A 51 29.54 19.86 7.69
N ASP A 52 29.64 21.16 7.94
CA ASP A 52 30.07 21.70 9.24
C ASP A 52 28.94 21.63 10.27
N SER A 53 27.74 22.02 9.87
CA SER A 53 26.58 22.07 10.77
C SER A 53 25.29 21.66 10.11
N ILE A 54 24.31 21.21 10.91
CA ILE A 54 22.96 20.86 10.50
C ILE A 54 21.96 21.65 11.32
N ILE A 55 21.17 22.46 10.63
CA ILE A 55 20.11 23.28 11.22
C ILE A 55 18.78 22.63 10.91
N VAL A 56 18.02 22.26 11.94
CA VAL A 56 16.67 21.69 11.79
C VAL A 56 15.66 22.71 12.26
N ARG A 57 14.75 23.10 11.38
CA ARG A 57 13.62 24.00 11.65
C ARG A 57 12.32 23.27 11.40
N THR A 58 11.43 23.33 12.37
CA THR A 58 10.08 22.74 12.26
C THR A 58 9.05 23.85 12.38
N TYR A 59 8.11 23.90 11.43
CA TYR A 59 7.07 24.92 11.37
C TYR A 59 5.70 24.28 11.58
N ASP A 60 4.76 25.07 12.08
CA ASP A 60 3.37 24.68 12.22
C ASP A 60 2.63 24.59 10.88
N VAL A 61 1.35 24.18 10.89
CA VAL A 61 0.49 24.08 9.70
C VAL A 61 0.33 25.44 9.04
N PHE A 62 0.09 26.46 9.84
CA PHE A 62 -0.06 27.85 9.42
C PHE A 62 1.10 28.68 9.95
N ASP A 63 1.60 29.59 9.15
CA ASP A 63 2.59 30.57 9.58
C ASP A 63 2.03 31.51 10.64
N ASP A 64 2.91 32.13 11.44
CA ASP A 64 2.50 33.10 12.45
C ASP A 64 1.69 34.25 11.86
N SER A 65 2.02 34.69 10.63
CA SER A 65 1.28 35.72 9.90
C SER A 65 -0.10 35.24 9.44
N GLU A 66 -0.22 34.01 8.97
CA GLU A 66 -1.51 33.39 8.60
C GLU A 66 -2.38 33.19 9.84
N ALA A 67 -1.80 32.72 10.94
CA ALA A 67 -2.47 32.50 12.21
C ALA A 67 -2.93 33.82 12.86
N ALA A 68 -2.15 34.90 12.71
CA ALA A 68 -2.55 36.23 13.17
C ALA A 68 -3.67 36.86 12.33
N ALA A 69 -3.67 36.59 11.02
CA ALA A 69 -4.70 37.11 10.11
C ALA A 69 -6.05 36.37 10.21
N ASN A 70 -6.08 35.13 10.73
CA ASN A 70 -7.27 34.32 10.84
C ASN A 70 -7.29 33.54 12.17
N ALA A 71 -8.21 33.93 13.06
CA ALA A 71 -8.34 33.33 14.40
C ALA A 71 -8.53 31.79 14.36
N LEU A 72 -9.21 31.26 13.33
CA LEU A 72 -9.37 29.80 13.17
C LEU A 72 -8.03 29.11 12.93
N PHE A 73 -7.12 29.71 12.19
CA PHE A 73 -5.79 29.15 11.94
C PHE A 73 -4.92 29.15 13.21
N GLY A 74 -5.05 30.20 14.03
CA GLY A 74 -4.44 30.26 15.36
C GLY A 74 -4.94 29.15 16.30
N VAL A 75 -6.26 28.94 16.32
CA VAL A 75 -6.87 27.83 17.10
C VAL A 75 -6.37 26.47 16.61
N VAL A 76 -6.25 26.28 15.29
CA VAL A 76 -5.69 25.06 14.71
C VAL A 76 -4.27 24.79 15.20
N ASN A 77 -3.39 25.77 15.15
CA ASN A 77 -2.02 25.61 15.65
C ASN A 77 -2.00 25.35 17.16
N ALA A 78 -2.90 25.96 17.95
CA ALA A 78 -2.96 25.82 19.41
C ALA A 78 -3.49 24.45 19.87
N LEU A 79 -4.35 23.80 19.09
CA LEU A 79 -4.97 22.51 19.45
C LEU A 79 -4.12 21.28 19.12
N ARG A 80 -2.95 21.46 18.55
CA ARG A 80 -2.09 20.35 18.11
C ARG A 80 -0.69 20.40 18.72
N PHE A 81 -0.01 19.27 18.64
CA PHE A 81 1.40 19.16 18.98
C PHE A 81 2.26 19.29 17.72
N ARG A 82 3.09 20.31 17.64
CA ARG A 82 4.10 20.45 16.58
C ARG A 82 5.09 19.29 16.65
N THR A 83 5.54 18.82 15.50
CA THR A 83 6.54 17.76 15.42
C THR A 83 7.83 18.19 16.12
N ARG A 84 8.31 17.34 17.02
CA ARG A 84 9.53 17.59 17.77
C ARG A 84 10.74 17.55 16.84
N PRO A 85 11.68 18.51 16.89
CA PRO A 85 12.86 18.52 16.03
C PRO A 85 13.70 17.24 16.09
N GLU A 86 13.68 16.52 17.22
CA GLU A 86 14.37 15.25 17.40
C GLU A 86 13.83 14.16 16.48
N ILE A 87 12.55 14.21 16.13
CA ILE A 87 11.94 13.26 15.18
C ILE A 87 12.57 13.46 13.80
N VAL A 88 12.71 14.70 13.35
CA VAL A 88 13.38 15.04 12.09
C VAL A 88 14.86 14.62 12.14
N ARG A 89 15.58 14.99 13.20
CA ARG A 89 17.01 14.65 13.35
C ARG A 89 17.29 13.15 13.28
N ARG A 90 16.39 12.31 13.81
CA ARG A 90 16.53 10.85 13.80
C ARG A 90 16.37 10.22 12.42
N GLU A 91 15.77 10.92 11.47
CA GLU A 91 15.59 10.45 10.09
C GLU A 91 16.71 10.91 9.14
N LEU A 92 17.63 11.77 9.60
CA LEU A 92 18.74 12.23 8.77
C LEU A 92 19.73 11.10 8.48
N LEU A 93 20.05 10.91 7.20
CA LEU A 93 21.02 9.91 6.72
C LEU A 93 22.43 10.50 6.54
N PHE A 94 22.64 11.74 6.95
CA PHE A 94 23.90 12.47 6.94
C PHE A 94 24.16 13.10 8.33
N ARG A 95 25.40 13.50 8.58
CA ARG A 95 25.81 14.07 9.87
C ARG A 95 26.84 15.17 9.68
N ALA A 96 26.95 16.08 10.64
CA ALA A 96 28.04 17.04 10.70
C ALA A 96 29.40 16.31 10.81
N GLY A 97 30.43 16.87 10.20
CA GLY A 97 31.76 16.29 10.09
C GLY A 97 31.91 15.27 8.95
N ALA A 98 30.82 14.93 8.23
CA ALA A 98 30.88 14.01 7.09
C ALA A 98 30.88 14.77 5.75
N PRO A 99 31.41 14.16 4.66
CA PRO A 99 31.27 14.70 3.32
C PRO A 99 29.79 14.84 2.92
N TYR A 100 29.46 15.93 2.22
CA TYR A 100 28.15 16.15 1.67
C TYR A 100 27.82 15.09 0.58
N ASP A 101 26.67 14.47 0.71
CA ASP A 101 26.19 13.44 -0.22
C ASP A 101 24.75 13.80 -0.65
N ALA A 102 24.62 14.31 -1.87
CA ALA A 102 23.35 14.75 -2.41
C ALA A 102 22.31 13.60 -2.50
N VAL A 103 22.77 12.36 -2.72
CA VAL A 103 21.86 11.20 -2.82
C VAL A 103 21.27 10.85 -1.47
N ARG A 104 22.07 10.91 -0.39
CA ARG A 104 21.59 10.73 0.99
C ARG A 104 20.67 11.86 1.44
N VAL A 105 20.95 13.08 1.01
CA VAL A 105 20.07 14.24 1.27
C VAL A 105 18.72 14.03 0.59
N ALA A 106 18.70 13.65 -0.69
CA ALA A 106 17.47 13.35 -1.40
C ALA A 106 16.71 12.15 -0.81
N GLU A 107 17.41 11.10 -0.36
CA GLU A 107 16.81 9.97 0.34
C GLU A 107 16.20 10.41 1.69
N THR A 108 16.89 11.27 2.43
CA THR A 108 16.35 11.85 3.68
C THR A 108 15.06 12.61 3.42
N ALA A 109 15.02 13.46 2.38
CA ALA A 109 13.81 14.22 2.03
C ALA A 109 12.64 13.28 1.71
N ARG A 110 12.89 12.22 0.92
CA ARG A 110 11.87 11.19 0.64
C ARG A 110 11.40 10.47 1.91
N ASN A 111 12.32 10.08 2.78
CA ASN A 111 11.98 9.40 4.04
C ASN A 111 11.13 10.30 4.94
N LEU A 112 11.45 11.58 5.06
CA LEU A 112 10.66 12.55 5.83
C LEU A 112 9.27 12.71 5.22
N ARG A 113 9.14 12.87 3.90
CA ARG A 113 7.82 12.93 3.23
C ARG A 113 7.03 11.61 3.41
N ALA A 114 7.70 10.47 3.38
CA ALA A 114 7.09 9.15 3.56
C ALA A 114 6.51 8.90 4.97
N ILE A 115 6.96 9.63 5.99
CA ILE A 115 6.32 9.60 7.33
C ILE A 115 4.86 10.04 7.24
N GLY A 116 4.54 10.97 6.32
CA GLY A 116 3.16 11.39 6.04
C GLY A 116 2.58 12.38 7.04
N ILE A 117 3.41 13.03 7.87
CA ILE A 117 2.99 14.08 8.82
C ILE A 117 3.34 15.48 8.34
N PHE A 118 4.28 15.60 7.41
CA PHE A 118 4.72 16.89 6.88
C PHE A 118 3.95 17.25 5.62
N ARG A 119 3.54 18.50 5.51
CA ARG A 119 3.04 19.09 4.28
C ARG A 119 4.18 19.38 3.31
N ASP A 120 5.24 20.01 3.83
CA ASP A 120 6.40 20.41 3.04
C ASP A 120 7.69 19.94 3.73
N VAL A 121 8.66 19.51 2.92
CA VAL A 121 10.01 19.13 3.37
C VAL A 121 11.01 19.71 2.37
N SER A 122 11.86 20.63 2.81
CA SER A 122 13.01 21.11 2.04
C SER A 122 14.32 20.81 2.76
N ILE A 123 15.36 20.51 2.01
CA ILE A 123 16.72 20.33 2.51
C ILE A 123 17.64 21.09 1.57
N ASP A 124 18.17 22.19 2.06
CA ASP A 124 18.99 23.13 1.31
C ASP A 124 20.39 23.25 1.91
N THR A 125 21.32 23.75 1.13
CA THR A 125 22.67 24.04 1.60
C THR A 125 22.92 25.55 1.63
N THR A 126 23.59 26.02 2.68
CA THR A 126 24.00 27.41 2.80
C THR A 126 25.44 27.48 3.31
N ARG A 127 26.06 28.65 3.23
CA ARG A 127 27.37 28.92 3.85
C ARG A 127 27.22 29.87 4.99
N ILE A 128 27.69 29.45 6.17
CA ILE A 128 27.77 30.26 7.36
C ILE A 128 29.26 30.43 7.68
N GLU A 129 29.75 31.66 7.69
CA GLU A 129 31.17 31.98 7.87
C GLU A 129 32.11 31.18 6.93
N GLY A 130 31.66 30.98 5.68
CA GLY A 130 32.39 30.22 4.65
C GLY A 130 32.29 28.69 4.76
N ARG A 131 31.70 28.16 5.84
CA ARG A 131 31.55 26.72 6.10
C ARG A 131 30.17 26.21 5.60
N LEU A 132 30.12 24.97 5.12
CA LEU A 132 28.90 24.38 4.60
C LEU A 132 27.94 24.00 5.75
N ALA A 133 26.76 24.59 5.76
CA ALA A 133 25.65 24.19 6.61
C ALA A 133 24.52 23.56 5.78
N VAL A 134 23.91 22.50 6.28
CA VAL A 134 22.70 21.89 5.71
C VAL A 134 21.51 22.34 6.54
N VAL A 135 20.54 22.96 5.89
CA VAL A 135 19.29 23.43 6.52
C VAL A 135 18.17 22.48 6.14
N VAL A 136 17.57 21.85 7.14
CA VAL A 136 16.42 20.97 7.01
C VAL A 136 15.21 21.69 7.54
N GLU A 137 14.28 22.01 6.68
CA GLU A 137 13.02 22.67 7.04
C GLU A 137 11.86 21.73 6.80
N THR A 138 11.01 21.59 7.81
CA THR A 138 9.78 20.79 7.72
C THR A 138 8.61 21.61 8.19
N ARG A 139 7.55 21.59 7.41
CA ARG A 139 6.27 22.19 7.79
C ARG A 139 5.28 21.08 8.05
N ASP A 140 4.70 21.08 9.23
CA ASP A 140 3.68 20.09 9.59
C ASP A 140 2.43 20.22 8.70
N GLY A 141 1.82 19.12 8.39
CA GLY A 141 0.45 19.06 7.90
C GLY A 141 -0.54 18.87 9.06
N TRP A 142 -1.82 19.10 8.82
CA TRP A 142 -2.87 18.74 9.77
C TRP A 142 -2.86 17.22 9.97
N SER A 143 -2.48 16.77 11.14
CA SER A 143 -2.23 15.35 11.47
C SER A 143 -3.48 14.60 11.95
N THR A 144 -4.45 15.33 12.51
CA THR A 144 -5.73 14.74 12.93
C THR A 144 -6.65 14.58 11.72
N GLN A 145 -6.86 13.37 11.28
CA GLN A 145 -7.66 13.06 10.10
C GLN A 145 -9.04 12.59 10.51
N LEU A 146 -10.05 13.42 10.27
CA LEU A 146 -11.43 12.99 10.35
C LEU A 146 -11.73 12.07 9.15
N GLN A 147 -12.10 10.83 9.43
CA GLN A 147 -12.46 9.81 8.45
C GLN A 147 -13.98 9.80 8.30
N LEU A 148 -14.49 10.56 7.36
CA LEU A 148 -15.90 10.50 7.00
C LEU A 148 -16.00 10.08 5.55
N ASN A 149 -16.55 8.89 5.31
CA ASN A 149 -16.80 8.40 3.97
C ASN A 149 -18.24 7.89 3.92
N GLY A 150 -18.87 8.12 2.80
CA GLY A 150 -20.17 7.55 2.48
C GLY A 150 -20.16 7.15 1.02
N ARG A 151 -20.75 6.04 0.70
CA ARG A 151 -20.92 5.57 -0.67
C ARG A 151 -22.32 4.98 -0.82
N SER A 152 -23.03 5.43 -1.83
CA SER A 152 -24.28 4.81 -2.25
C SER A 152 -24.08 4.25 -3.66
N THR A 153 -24.15 2.95 -3.82
CA THR A 153 -23.90 2.28 -5.09
C THR A 153 -24.86 1.13 -5.27
N GLY A 154 -25.68 1.17 -6.34
CA GLY A 154 -26.59 0.07 -6.69
C GLY A 154 -27.67 -0.25 -5.64
N GLY A 155 -28.00 0.71 -4.78
CA GLY A 155 -28.94 0.52 -3.66
C GLY A 155 -28.26 0.08 -2.35
N GLU A 156 -26.96 -0.13 -2.36
CA GLU A 156 -26.15 -0.37 -1.16
C GLU A 156 -25.59 0.96 -0.66
N PHE A 157 -25.72 1.20 0.63
CA PHE A 157 -25.12 2.35 1.31
C PHE A 157 -24.08 1.83 2.28
N THR A 158 -22.88 2.36 2.19
CA THR A 158 -21.78 2.10 3.13
C THR A 158 -21.30 3.43 3.69
N TRP A 159 -20.90 3.41 4.93
CA TRP A 159 -20.31 4.60 5.54
C TRP A 159 -19.22 4.23 6.54
N SER A 160 -18.34 5.18 6.77
CA SER A 160 -17.37 5.07 7.86
C SER A 160 -17.20 6.42 8.53
N ALA A 161 -17.04 6.38 9.84
CA ALA A 161 -16.70 7.54 10.65
C ALA A 161 -15.56 7.18 11.60
N GLY A 162 -14.60 8.07 11.76
CA GLY A 162 -13.47 7.82 12.64
C GLY A 162 -12.52 8.99 12.75
N LEU A 163 -11.55 8.81 13.62
CA LEU A 163 -10.48 9.76 13.86
C LEU A 163 -9.14 9.04 13.86
N ILE A 164 -8.19 9.57 13.12
CA ILE A 164 -6.81 9.09 13.10
C ILE A 164 -5.89 10.28 13.36
N GLU A 165 -5.12 10.22 14.43
CA GLU A 165 -4.02 11.14 14.70
C GLU A 165 -2.71 10.49 14.25
N THR A 166 -2.03 11.10 13.28
CA THR A 166 -0.79 10.58 12.69
C THR A 166 0.48 11.14 13.32
N ASN A 167 0.35 12.13 14.18
CA ASN A 167 1.47 12.79 14.88
C ASN A 167 1.20 12.92 16.39
N PHE A 168 0.73 11.84 17.00
CA PHE A 168 0.33 11.84 18.40
C PHE A 168 1.43 12.41 19.31
N LEU A 169 1.10 13.48 20.04
CA LEU A 169 2.01 14.23 20.90
C LEU A 169 3.28 14.75 20.18
N GLY A 170 3.25 14.98 18.86
CA GLY A 170 4.40 15.47 18.09
C GLY A 170 5.51 14.43 17.88
N THR A 171 5.19 13.15 18.00
CA THR A 171 6.17 12.04 17.97
C THR A 171 6.15 11.21 16.69
N ALA A 172 5.34 11.60 15.70
CA ALA A 172 5.08 10.82 14.48
C ALA A 172 4.52 9.40 14.76
N ASN A 173 3.92 9.19 15.92
CA ASN A 173 3.19 7.97 16.23
C ASN A 173 1.73 8.11 15.80
N VAL A 174 1.10 6.98 15.47
CA VAL A 174 -0.29 6.93 14.99
C VAL A 174 -1.18 6.31 16.04
N VAL A 175 -2.33 6.93 16.28
CA VAL A 175 -3.43 6.36 17.06
C VAL A 175 -4.73 6.64 16.29
N GLY A 176 -5.62 5.67 16.20
CA GLY A 176 -6.86 5.89 15.49
C GLY A 176 -7.94 4.89 15.84
N ALA A 177 -9.19 5.33 15.65
CA ALA A 177 -10.38 4.52 15.72
C ALA A 177 -11.29 4.85 14.54
N VAL A 178 -11.77 3.84 13.82
CA VAL A 178 -12.64 3.99 12.67
C VAL A 178 -13.76 2.96 12.75
N TYR A 179 -14.99 3.42 12.80
CA TYR A 179 -16.17 2.58 12.62
C TYR A 179 -16.56 2.55 11.14
N ARG A 180 -16.91 1.38 10.65
CA ARG A 180 -17.41 1.14 9.29
C ARG A 180 -18.69 0.34 9.32
N ASP A 181 -19.55 0.65 8.37
CA ASP A 181 -20.78 -0.09 8.09
C ASP A 181 -20.77 -0.41 6.59
N ASP A 182 -20.42 -1.65 6.28
CA ASP A 182 -20.33 -2.20 4.94
C ASP A 182 -21.48 -3.20 4.71
N PRO A 183 -21.85 -3.56 3.47
CA PRO A 183 -22.94 -4.50 3.20
C PRO A 183 -22.79 -5.86 3.89
N ASP A 184 -21.56 -6.27 4.14
CA ASP A 184 -21.25 -7.58 4.72
C ASP A 184 -21.19 -7.55 6.24
N ARG A 185 -20.69 -6.45 6.82
CA ARG A 185 -20.45 -6.34 8.25
C ARG A 185 -20.25 -4.90 8.72
N THR A 186 -20.50 -4.70 10.00
CA THR A 186 -19.98 -3.52 10.70
C THR A 186 -18.65 -3.86 11.36
N ALA A 187 -17.77 -2.87 11.53
CA ALA A 187 -16.49 -3.06 12.20
C ALA A 187 -16.01 -1.79 12.89
N LEU A 188 -15.50 -1.93 14.12
CA LEU A 188 -14.71 -0.90 14.80
C LEU A 188 -13.23 -1.29 14.71
N THR A 189 -12.45 -0.52 13.96
CA THR A 189 -11.01 -0.70 13.84
C THR A 189 -10.27 0.23 14.80
N LEU A 190 -9.48 -0.33 15.69
CA LEU A 190 -8.52 0.39 16.54
C LEU A 190 -7.12 0.19 15.98
N ARG A 191 -6.32 1.25 15.94
CA ARG A 191 -4.94 1.19 15.45
C ARG A 191 -3.98 1.98 16.32
N GLY A 192 -2.81 1.39 16.58
CA GLY A 192 -1.68 2.05 17.21
C GLY A 192 -0.38 1.74 16.47
N ARG A 193 0.44 2.78 16.17
CA ARG A 193 1.75 2.61 15.59
C ARG A 193 2.78 3.48 16.27
N VAL A 194 3.85 2.85 16.74
CA VAL A 194 5.01 3.51 17.33
C VAL A 194 6.19 3.32 16.39
N ASN A 195 6.60 4.39 15.71
CA ASN A 195 7.62 4.32 14.67
C ASN A 195 9.03 4.09 15.20
N ARG A 196 9.30 4.47 16.47
CA ARG A 196 10.59 4.31 17.15
C ARG A 196 10.36 3.94 18.62
N ALA A 197 9.93 2.69 18.83
CA ALA A 197 9.65 2.19 20.16
C ALA A 197 10.90 2.27 21.06
N PHE A 198 10.69 2.75 22.28
CA PHE A 198 11.75 2.92 23.29
C PHE A 198 12.96 3.77 22.83
N GLY A 199 12.76 4.72 21.92
CA GLY A 199 13.83 5.55 21.34
C GLY A 199 14.79 4.81 20.40
N THR A 200 14.53 3.55 20.09
CA THR A 200 15.32 2.69 19.21
C THR A 200 14.86 2.81 17.75
N ARG A 201 15.38 1.96 16.88
CA ARG A 201 14.90 1.82 15.50
C ARG A 201 13.71 0.85 15.36
N SER A 202 13.18 0.35 16.48
CA SER A 202 12.10 -0.64 16.48
C SER A 202 10.76 -0.01 16.10
N LEU A 203 10.01 -0.74 15.30
CA LEU A 203 8.61 -0.46 14.93
C LEU A 203 7.71 -1.36 15.77
N LEU A 204 6.62 -0.79 16.28
CA LEU A 204 5.46 -1.52 16.76
C LEU A 204 4.24 -0.99 15.99
N ASP A 205 3.52 -1.84 15.28
CA ASP A 205 2.27 -1.51 14.60
C ASP A 205 1.24 -2.56 14.98
N VAL A 206 0.12 -2.15 15.56
CA VAL A 206 -0.95 -3.01 16.03
C VAL A 206 -2.28 -2.52 15.48
N ALA A 207 -3.15 -3.45 15.13
CA ALA A 207 -4.53 -3.14 14.76
C ALA A 207 -5.47 -4.23 15.33
N TYR A 208 -6.66 -3.81 15.71
CA TYR A 208 -7.72 -4.69 16.18
C TYR A 208 -9.03 -4.27 15.54
N ASP A 209 -9.72 -5.23 14.94
CA ASP A 209 -11.03 -5.09 14.34
C ASP A 209 -12.04 -5.85 15.19
N ASP A 210 -12.97 -5.14 15.83
CA ASP A 210 -14.19 -5.69 16.40
C ASP A 210 -15.27 -5.65 15.33
N ARG A 211 -15.74 -6.81 14.89
CA ARG A 211 -16.64 -6.98 13.74
C ARG A 211 -17.97 -7.57 14.19
N SER A 212 -19.06 -7.23 13.51
CA SER A 212 -20.38 -7.84 13.78
C SER A 212 -20.40 -9.37 13.64
N ASP A 213 -19.42 -9.95 13.00
CA ASP A 213 -19.30 -11.38 12.72
C ASP A 213 -17.99 -12.00 13.23
N GLY A 214 -17.28 -11.32 14.14
CA GLY A 214 -16.05 -11.81 14.75
C GLY A 214 -15.10 -10.72 15.20
N GLU A 215 -13.84 -11.08 15.36
CA GLU A 215 -12.80 -10.18 15.82
C GLU A 215 -11.45 -10.59 15.22
N VAL A 216 -10.63 -9.64 14.80
CA VAL A 216 -9.32 -9.93 14.21
C VAL A 216 -8.29 -8.92 14.72
N GLY A 217 -7.22 -9.42 15.33
CA GLY A 217 -6.06 -8.64 15.75
C GLY A 217 -4.84 -8.96 14.92
N GLY A 218 -4.02 -7.94 14.67
CA GLY A 218 -2.76 -8.10 13.96
C GLY A 218 -1.67 -7.19 14.51
N TRP A 219 -0.41 -7.62 14.40
CA TRP A 219 0.74 -6.85 14.83
C TRP A 219 1.97 -7.08 13.96
N VAL A 220 2.81 -6.05 13.92
CA VAL A 220 4.17 -6.10 13.41
C VAL A 220 5.11 -5.52 14.47
N VAL A 221 6.11 -6.28 14.87
CA VAL A 221 7.16 -5.84 15.77
C VAL A 221 8.50 -6.11 15.12
N GLY A 222 9.40 -5.13 15.06
CA GLY A 222 10.69 -5.39 14.45
C GLY A 222 11.56 -4.15 14.25
N VAL A 223 12.70 -4.37 13.63
CA VAL A 223 13.63 -3.33 13.18
C VAL A 223 13.64 -3.37 11.65
N PRO A 224 12.82 -2.53 10.97
CA PRO A 224 12.74 -2.52 9.52
C PRO A 224 13.97 -1.84 8.89
N PHE A 225 14.23 -2.12 7.62
CA PHE A 225 15.08 -1.28 6.80
C PHE A 225 14.43 0.10 6.63
N ARG A 226 15.13 1.17 6.98
CA ARG A 226 14.67 2.56 6.86
C ARG A 226 15.43 3.32 5.78
N ALA A 227 16.65 2.88 5.48
CA ALA A 227 17.50 3.45 4.45
C ALA A 227 17.97 2.37 3.47
N LEU A 228 18.31 2.78 2.25
CA LEU A 228 18.92 1.91 1.25
C LEU A 228 20.25 1.32 1.74
N SER A 229 20.94 2.05 2.62
CA SER A 229 22.22 1.64 3.23
C SER A 229 22.09 0.73 4.45
N ASP A 230 20.89 0.44 4.93
CA ASP A 230 20.70 -0.44 6.08
C ASP A 230 21.06 -1.88 5.75
N ARG A 231 21.78 -2.53 6.68
CA ARG A 231 22.33 -3.88 6.46
C ARG A 231 21.54 -4.99 7.11
N HIS A 232 20.74 -4.71 8.12
CA HIS A 232 20.00 -5.74 8.87
C HIS A 232 18.57 -5.28 9.13
N ALA A 233 17.65 -6.23 9.08
CA ALA A 233 16.29 -6.08 9.52
C ALA A 233 15.80 -7.37 10.18
N VAL A 234 14.85 -7.24 11.09
CA VAL A 234 14.13 -8.36 11.69
C VAL A 234 12.71 -7.93 11.95
N ASP A 235 11.76 -8.80 11.66
CA ASP A 235 10.35 -8.56 11.96
C ASP A 235 9.66 -9.84 12.43
N LEU A 236 8.74 -9.67 13.36
CA LEU A 236 7.74 -10.62 13.78
C LEU A 236 6.37 -10.08 13.41
N VAL A 237 5.63 -10.84 12.64
CA VAL A 237 4.27 -10.52 12.20
C VAL A 237 3.33 -11.55 12.79
N GLY A 238 2.20 -11.11 13.33
CA GLY A 238 1.16 -11.99 13.82
C GLY A 238 -0.23 -11.51 13.44
N VAL A 239 -1.13 -12.47 13.22
CA VAL A 239 -2.57 -12.25 13.05
C VAL A 239 -3.30 -13.34 13.80
N VAL A 240 -4.27 -12.95 14.61
CA VAL A 240 -5.14 -13.88 15.36
C VAL A 240 -6.56 -13.37 15.27
N GLY A 241 -7.51 -14.25 15.04
CA GLY A 241 -8.90 -13.81 15.03
C GLY A 241 -9.89 -14.89 14.62
N ARG A 242 -11.13 -14.45 14.62
CA ARG A 242 -12.30 -15.20 14.20
C ARG A 242 -13.14 -14.29 13.30
N GLU A 243 -13.56 -14.79 12.17
CA GLU A 243 -14.38 -14.04 11.23
C GLU A 243 -15.29 -14.96 10.42
N ARG A 244 -16.36 -14.41 9.88
CA ARG A 244 -17.17 -15.08 8.88
C ARG A 244 -16.59 -14.85 7.50
N VAL A 245 -16.25 -15.93 6.81
CA VAL A 245 -15.85 -15.92 5.40
C VAL A 245 -17.10 -16.04 4.56
N LEU A 246 -17.42 -15.01 3.79
CA LEU A 246 -18.54 -14.96 2.88
C LEU A 246 -18.08 -15.33 1.47
N GLN A 247 -18.87 -16.14 0.78
CA GLN A 247 -18.65 -16.51 -0.61
C GLN A 247 -19.77 -15.96 -1.47
N PHE A 248 -19.42 -15.29 -2.55
CA PHE A 248 -20.38 -14.68 -3.45
C PHE A 248 -20.28 -15.27 -4.84
N ARG A 249 -21.43 -15.39 -5.49
CA ARG A 249 -21.58 -15.69 -6.89
C ARG A 249 -22.52 -14.69 -7.53
N ASP A 250 -22.04 -13.95 -8.52
CA ASP A 250 -22.86 -13.00 -9.29
C ASP A 250 -23.64 -12.00 -8.42
N GLY A 251 -23.01 -11.51 -7.35
CA GLY A 251 -23.60 -10.56 -6.44
C GLY A 251 -24.57 -11.14 -5.42
N VAL A 252 -24.70 -12.48 -5.35
CA VAL A 252 -25.51 -13.18 -4.38
C VAL A 252 -24.61 -14.00 -3.45
N ARG A 253 -24.85 -13.93 -2.16
CA ARG A 253 -24.14 -14.75 -1.18
C ARG A 253 -24.50 -16.23 -1.41
N ALA A 254 -23.51 -16.99 -1.85
CA ALA A 254 -23.67 -18.43 -2.14
C ALA A 254 -23.45 -19.28 -0.89
N ASP A 255 -22.51 -18.89 -0.03
CA ASP A 255 -22.16 -19.66 1.17
C ASP A 255 -21.49 -18.77 2.24
N SER A 256 -21.34 -19.30 3.45
CA SER A 256 -20.56 -18.67 4.52
C SER A 256 -20.04 -19.72 5.51
N THR A 257 -18.83 -19.50 5.99
CA THR A 257 -18.22 -20.34 7.04
C THR A 257 -17.51 -19.46 8.07
N GLU A 258 -17.51 -19.87 9.33
CA GLU A 258 -16.68 -19.24 10.35
C GLU A 258 -15.25 -19.75 10.20
N ARG A 259 -14.28 -18.84 10.16
CA ARG A 259 -12.85 -19.12 10.16
C ARG A 259 -12.22 -18.59 11.42
N ARG A 260 -11.48 -19.43 12.14
CA ARG A 260 -10.53 -19.02 13.17
C ARG A 260 -9.13 -19.12 12.58
N VAL A 261 -8.34 -18.07 12.72
CA VAL A 261 -7.00 -17.99 12.18
C VAL A 261 -6.00 -17.57 13.24
N SER A 262 -4.87 -18.25 13.27
CA SER A 262 -3.67 -17.83 13.99
C SER A 262 -2.49 -17.97 13.04
N PHE A 263 -1.84 -16.87 12.71
CA PHE A 263 -0.69 -16.81 11.81
C PHE A 263 0.45 -16.04 12.46
N HIS A 264 1.64 -16.60 12.42
CA HIS A 264 2.86 -15.96 12.92
C HIS A 264 3.99 -16.19 11.93
N ARG A 265 4.77 -15.15 11.67
CA ARG A 265 5.96 -15.20 10.83
C ARG A 265 7.10 -14.41 11.46
N LEU A 266 8.23 -15.05 11.66
CA LEU A 266 9.50 -14.41 11.99
C LEU A 266 10.35 -14.34 10.73
N GLN A 267 10.92 -13.16 10.44
CA GLN A 267 11.83 -12.97 9.31
C GLN A 267 13.05 -12.19 9.76
N GLY A 268 14.23 -12.67 9.37
CA GLY A 268 15.48 -11.94 9.45
C GLY A 268 16.02 -11.64 8.06
N ALA A 269 16.66 -10.49 7.89
CA ALA A 269 17.25 -10.10 6.61
C ALA A 269 18.61 -9.44 6.81
N PHE A 270 19.51 -9.71 5.85
CA PHE A 270 20.83 -9.12 5.76
C PHE A 270 21.08 -8.59 4.35
N ALA A 271 21.71 -7.41 4.23
CA ALA A 271 22.09 -6.81 2.97
C ALA A 271 23.61 -6.92 2.75
N PRO A 272 24.11 -7.90 1.96
CA PRO A 272 25.51 -7.97 1.57
C PRO A 272 25.95 -6.75 0.76
N ARG A 273 25.05 -6.17 -0.03
CA ARG A 273 25.23 -4.89 -0.72
C ARG A 273 24.12 -3.95 -0.31
N ALA A 274 24.48 -2.75 0.15
CA ALA A 274 23.55 -1.71 0.56
C ALA A 274 24.19 -0.33 0.34
N GLY A 275 23.50 0.54 -0.36
CA GLY A 275 23.97 1.89 -0.67
C GLY A 275 22.97 2.71 -1.46
N PRO A 276 23.33 3.96 -1.81
CA PRO A 276 22.43 4.87 -2.51
C PRO A 276 22.04 4.38 -3.92
N ASP A 277 22.89 3.58 -4.58
CA ASP A 277 22.63 3.01 -5.91
C ASP A 277 21.77 1.73 -5.85
N GLY A 278 21.35 1.33 -4.65
CA GLY A 278 20.51 0.17 -4.44
C GLY A 278 21.11 -0.88 -3.51
N TYR A 279 20.44 -2.02 -3.46
CA TYR A 279 20.84 -3.10 -2.56
C TYR A 279 20.59 -4.49 -3.15
N VAL A 280 21.29 -5.45 -2.53
CA VAL A 280 20.92 -6.89 -2.55
C VAL A 280 20.63 -7.28 -1.11
N ARG A 281 19.48 -7.88 -0.83
CA ARG A 281 19.09 -8.39 0.49
C ARG A 281 18.80 -9.87 0.45
N LEU A 282 19.30 -10.58 1.43
CA LEU A 282 19.01 -11.98 1.67
C LEU A 282 18.11 -12.07 2.90
N SER A 283 17.07 -12.90 2.85
CA SER A 283 16.15 -13.05 3.97
C SER A 283 15.90 -14.52 4.26
N LEU A 284 15.74 -14.86 5.54
CA LEU A 284 15.24 -16.14 6.00
C LEU A 284 13.97 -15.89 6.82
N ALA A 285 12.99 -16.75 6.66
CA ALA A 285 11.73 -16.67 7.38
C ALA A 285 11.27 -18.04 7.84
N ALA A 286 10.57 -18.05 8.97
CA ALA A 286 9.79 -19.18 9.43
C ALA A 286 8.36 -18.71 9.72
N GLN A 287 7.38 -19.51 9.34
CA GLN A 287 5.97 -19.19 9.61
C GLN A 287 5.22 -20.41 10.09
N VAL A 288 4.19 -20.16 10.88
CA VAL A 288 3.18 -21.13 11.31
C VAL A 288 1.80 -20.53 11.09
N LYS A 289 0.87 -21.33 10.61
CA LYS A 289 -0.51 -20.96 10.38
C LYS A 289 -1.42 -22.06 10.87
N ARG A 290 -2.41 -21.71 11.68
CA ARG A 290 -3.53 -22.55 12.08
C ARG A 290 -4.81 -21.95 11.55
N GLU A 291 -5.60 -22.73 10.86
CA GLU A 291 -6.93 -22.36 10.42
C GLU A 291 -7.92 -23.44 10.81
N GLU A 292 -9.00 -23.03 11.44
CA GLU A 292 -10.13 -23.89 11.81
C GLU A 292 -11.38 -23.32 11.11
N TYR A 293 -12.14 -24.19 10.46
CA TYR A 293 -13.34 -23.82 9.74
C TYR A 293 -14.54 -24.51 10.35
N VAL A 294 -15.55 -23.72 10.71
CA VAL A 294 -16.81 -24.21 11.23
C VAL A 294 -17.89 -23.91 10.20
N ALA A 295 -18.60 -24.96 9.75
CA ALA A 295 -19.71 -24.78 8.83
C ALA A 295 -20.77 -23.84 9.45
N TYR A 296 -21.21 -22.85 8.68
CA TYR A 296 -22.17 -21.85 9.12
C TYR A 296 -23.40 -21.88 8.18
N GLY A 297 -24.55 -22.29 8.72
CA GLY A 297 -25.78 -22.42 7.95
C GLY A 297 -25.92 -23.76 7.19
N ALA A 298 -27.01 -23.89 6.45
CA ALA A 298 -27.41 -25.16 5.81
C ALA A 298 -26.57 -25.58 4.59
N GLY A 299 -25.70 -24.71 4.09
CA GLY A 299 -24.89 -24.96 2.89
C GLY A 299 -23.38 -24.84 3.12
N GLY A 300 -22.94 -24.70 4.38
CA GLY A 300 -21.53 -24.45 4.69
C GLY A 300 -20.61 -25.57 4.19
N GLN A 301 -19.55 -25.20 3.45
CA GLN A 301 -18.55 -26.14 2.96
C GLN A 301 -17.78 -26.74 4.14
N ASN A 302 -17.60 -28.05 4.13
CA ASN A 302 -16.72 -28.71 5.09
C ASN A 302 -15.27 -28.54 4.64
N VAL A 303 -14.60 -27.49 5.15
CA VAL A 303 -13.18 -27.23 4.92
C VAL A 303 -12.41 -27.82 6.11
N PRO A 304 -11.44 -28.70 5.88
CA PRO A 304 -10.70 -29.31 6.98
C PRO A 304 -9.83 -28.29 7.70
N ASP A 305 -9.76 -28.43 9.01
CA ASP A 305 -8.84 -27.66 9.83
C ASP A 305 -7.40 -27.92 9.41
N SER A 306 -6.58 -26.90 9.48
CA SER A 306 -5.18 -26.99 9.09
C SER A 306 -4.25 -26.34 10.12
N LEU A 307 -3.14 -27.02 10.38
CA LEU A 307 -1.98 -26.44 11.06
C LEU A 307 -0.78 -26.68 10.16
N SER A 308 -0.15 -25.64 9.70
CA SER A 308 0.95 -25.75 8.75
C SER A 308 2.11 -24.83 9.12
N GLY A 309 3.32 -25.28 8.88
CA GLY A 309 4.54 -24.50 9.07
C GLY A 309 5.43 -24.55 7.83
N ALA A 310 6.08 -23.44 7.52
CA ALA A 310 6.99 -23.35 6.37
C ALA A 310 8.23 -22.51 6.68
N PHE A 311 9.31 -22.83 5.98
CA PHE A 311 10.54 -22.05 5.98
C PHE A 311 10.75 -21.39 4.62
N GLY A 312 11.16 -20.12 4.62
CA GLY A 312 11.37 -19.35 3.40
C GLY A 312 12.79 -18.79 3.33
N ALA A 313 13.34 -18.79 2.13
CA ALA A 313 14.55 -18.04 1.80
C ALA A 313 14.27 -17.10 0.63
N ALA A 314 14.77 -15.88 0.70
CA ALA A 314 14.53 -14.89 -0.34
C ALA A 314 15.80 -14.11 -0.70
N VAL A 315 15.88 -13.76 -1.99
CA VAL A 315 16.81 -12.76 -2.51
C VAL A 315 16.00 -11.60 -3.05
N GLU A 316 16.36 -10.39 -2.66
CA GLU A 316 15.77 -9.16 -3.15
C GLU A 316 16.85 -8.25 -3.72
N TRP A 317 16.64 -7.78 -4.94
CA TRP A 317 17.47 -6.78 -5.58
C TRP A 317 16.64 -5.52 -5.86
N LEU A 318 17.25 -4.37 -5.64
CA LEU A 318 16.63 -3.07 -5.93
C LEU A 318 17.64 -2.13 -6.55
N HIS A 319 17.21 -1.47 -7.64
CA HIS A 319 17.85 -0.27 -8.21
C HIS A 319 16.88 0.90 -8.05
N PRO A 320 17.20 1.91 -7.20
CA PRO A 320 16.26 2.98 -6.87
C PRO A 320 16.12 3.95 -8.03
N ARG A 321 14.89 4.36 -8.29
CA ARG A 321 14.54 5.43 -9.21
C ARG A 321 13.28 6.12 -8.70
N PHE A 322 13.34 7.42 -8.50
CA PHE A 322 12.20 8.21 -8.04
C PHE A 322 12.03 9.42 -8.95
N THR A 323 10.79 9.88 -9.07
CA THR A 323 10.47 11.18 -9.67
C THR A 323 9.53 11.92 -8.74
N VAL A 324 9.72 13.23 -8.61
CA VAL A 324 8.84 14.08 -7.82
C VAL A 324 7.85 14.74 -8.77
N LEU A 325 6.58 14.59 -8.50
CA LEU A 325 5.49 15.15 -9.29
C LEU A 325 4.54 15.94 -8.39
N THR A 326 3.82 16.88 -8.99
CA THR A 326 2.66 17.55 -8.39
C THR A 326 1.45 17.29 -9.26
N HIS A 327 0.24 17.37 -8.71
CA HIS A 327 -1.00 17.18 -9.45
C HIS A 327 -1.14 15.78 -10.09
N TYR A 328 -0.63 14.75 -9.40
CA TYR A 328 -0.83 13.37 -9.82
C TYR A 328 -2.01 12.72 -9.03
N ASN A 329 -1.87 12.55 -7.73
CA ASN A 329 -2.96 12.04 -6.86
C ASN A 329 -3.59 13.14 -6.01
N GLY A 330 -2.87 14.22 -5.75
CA GLY A 330 -3.28 15.37 -4.96
C GLY A 330 -3.13 16.69 -5.69
N PHE A 331 -3.40 17.77 -4.98
CA PHE A 331 -3.23 19.14 -5.47
C PHE A 331 -1.74 19.54 -5.51
N ALA A 332 -1.36 20.79 -5.28
CA ALA A 332 0.01 21.31 -5.46
C ALA A 332 1.13 20.66 -4.59
N ARG A 333 0.82 19.62 -3.81
CA ARG A 333 1.79 18.91 -2.98
C ARG A 333 2.74 18.06 -3.81
N GLU A 334 4.02 18.03 -3.41
CA GLU A 334 5.01 17.10 -3.98
C GLU A 334 4.70 15.64 -3.61
N GLU A 335 4.72 14.78 -4.61
CA GLU A 335 4.52 13.34 -4.52
C GLU A 335 5.76 12.61 -5.05
N ASP A 336 6.39 11.79 -4.21
CA ASP A 336 7.48 10.90 -4.63
C ASP A 336 6.89 9.66 -5.32
N VAL A 337 7.05 9.57 -6.63
CA VAL A 337 6.64 8.40 -7.41
C VAL A 337 7.80 7.43 -7.50
N ASP A 338 7.61 6.24 -6.92
CA ASP A 338 8.61 5.17 -6.95
C ASP A 338 8.57 4.41 -8.28
N LEU A 339 9.60 4.60 -9.08
CA LEU A 339 9.85 3.95 -10.36
C LEU A 339 10.99 2.93 -10.28
N SER A 340 11.44 2.60 -9.06
CA SER A 340 12.55 1.66 -8.83
C SER A 340 12.29 0.32 -9.47
N THR A 341 13.33 -0.28 -10.04
CA THR A 341 13.30 -1.69 -10.41
C THR A 341 13.61 -2.52 -9.17
N ARG A 342 12.65 -3.33 -8.74
CA ARG A 342 12.78 -4.24 -7.61
C ARG A 342 12.35 -5.63 -8.03
N VAL A 343 13.16 -6.62 -7.74
CA VAL A 343 12.83 -8.04 -7.92
C VAL A 343 13.12 -8.77 -6.62
N ARG A 344 12.11 -9.47 -6.13
CA ARG A 344 12.23 -10.37 -4.98
C ARG A 344 11.81 -11.77 -5.41
N VAL A 345 12.67 -12.75 -5.18
CA VAL A 345 12.36 -14.16 -5.37
C VAL A 345 12.44 -14.82 -4.00
N THR A 346 11.37 -15.53 -3.63
CA THR A 346 11.30 -16.30 -2.38
C THR A 346 11.02 -17.75 -2.73
N VAL A 347 11.65 -18.66 -2.03
CA VAL A 347 11.33 -20.09 -2.09
C VAL A 347 10.91 -20.52 -0.69
N TRP A 348 9.71 -21.03 -0.57
CA TRP A 348 9.17 -21.63 0.64
C TRP A 348 9.32 -23.14 0.56
N VAL A 349 9.73 -23.75 1.66
CA VAL A 349 9.72 -25.20 1.87
C VAL A 349 8.63 -25.49 2.89
N ALA A 350 7.70 -26.36 2.53
CA ALA A 350 6.53 -26.78 3.29
C ALA A 350 6.65 -28.28 3.62
N PRO A 351 7.32 -28.67 4.72
CA PRO A 351 7.51 -30.08 5.05
C PRO A 351 6.20 -30.75 5.51
N SER A 352 5.97 -31.99 5.09
CA SER A 352 4.81 -32.76 5.56
C SER A 352 4.75 -32.93 7.08
N GLY A 353 5.92 -33.02 7.73
CA GLY A 353 6.02 -33.05 9.20
C GLY A 353 5.54 -31.76 9.90
N LEU A 354 5.30 -30.67 9.17
CA LEU A 354 4.76 -29.41 9.66
C LEU A 354 3.32 -29.17 9.19
N GLY A 355 2.52 -30.23 9.03
CA GLY A 355 1.08 -30.14 8.82
C GLY A 355 0.61 -30.13 7.37
N TYR A 356 1.51 -30.20 6.38
CA TYR A 356 1.10 -30.39 4.99
C TYR A 356 0.82 -31.85 4.68
N ALA A 357 -0.16 -32.10 3.81
CA ALA A 357 -0.49 -33.48 3.39
C ALA A 357 0.69 -34.18 2.70
N ARG A 358 1.55 -33.41 2.03
CA ARG A 358 2.81 -33.84 1.40
C ARG A 358 3.80 -32.70 1.46
N SER A 359 5.10 -33.02 1.48
CA SER A 359 6.12 -31.98 1.39
C SER A 359 6.00 -31.21 0.07
N GLY A 360 6.22 -29.90 0.13
CA GLY A 360 6.05 -29.02 -1.00
C GLY A 360 7.09 -27.92 -1.09
N VAL A 361 7.10 -27.25 -2.25
CA VAL A 361 7.90 -26.08 -2.54
C VAL A 361 7.01 -24.97 -3.08
N GLY A 362 7.16 -23.78 -2.52
CA GLY A 362 6.37 -22.60 -2.88
C GLY A 362 7.26 -21.49 -3.45
N PRO A 363 7.53 -21.47 -4.77
CA PRO A 363 8.20 -20.34 -5.38
C PRO A 363 7.26 -19.12 -5.41
N GLN A 364 7.83 -17.95 -5.09
CA GLN A 364 7.15 -16.67 -5.15
C GLN A 364 8.06 -15.65 -5.84
N ILE A 365 7.50 -14.83 -6.70
CA ILE A 365 8.17 -13.71 -7.33
C ILE A 365 7.36 -12.43 -7.16
N GLU A 366 8.03 -11.36 -6.80
CA GLU A 366 7.52 -10.00 -6.79
C GLU A 366 8.46 -9.14 -7.63
N ALA A 367 7.96 -8.53 -8.68
CA ALA A 367 8.74 -7.66 -9.55
C ALA A 367 7.99 -6.35 -9.79
N ARG A 368 8.71 -5.24 -9.79
CA ARG A 368 8.20 -3.95 -10.23
C ARG A 368 9.28 -3.17 -10.92
N SER A 369 8.90 -2.35 -11.87
CA SER A 369 9.79 -1.42 -12.55
C SER A 369 9.00 -0.26 -13.12
N GLY A 370 9.67 0.90 -13.25
CA GLY A 370 9.07 2.06 -13.88
C GLY A 370 10.10 2.87 -14.67
N VAL A 371 9.59 3.69 -15.57
CA VAL A 371 10.38 4.63 -16.36
C VAL A 371 9.71 6.00 -16.36
N ALA A 372 10.51 7.04 -16.14
CA ALA A 372 10.07 8.42 -16.27
C ALA A 372 10.13 8.84 -17.76
N LEU A 373 9.11 9.55 -18.22
CA LEU A 373 8.93 10.05 -19.56
C LEU A 373 8.69 11.57 -19.48
N GLY A 374 9.71 12.31 -19.10
CA GLY A 374 9.59 13.71 -18.70
C GLY A 374 8.79 13.83 -17.41
N ARG A 375 7.68 14.57 -17.42
CA ARG A 375 6.74 14.66 -16.27
C ARG A 375 5.77 13.48 -16.20
N SER A 376 5.78 12.58 -17.18
CA SER A 376 4.94 11.39 -17.25
C SER A 376 5.73 10.16 -16.80
N PHE A 377 5.04 9.04 -16.55
CA PHE A 377 5.73 7.79 -16.25
C PHE A 377 4.90 6.57 -16.65
N LEU A 378 5.60 5.47 -16.86
CA LEU A 378 5.04 4.13 -16.98
C LEU A 378 5.57 3.27 -15.84
N ARG A 379 4.70 2.52 -15.17
CA ARG A 379 5.06 1.59 -14.09
C ARG A 379 4.34 0.26 -14.28
N ALA A 380 5.07 -0.83 -14.07
CA ALA A 380 4.52 -2.19 -14.09
C ALA A 380 4.84 -2.94 -12.79
N ARG A 381 3.95 -3.85 -12.40
CA ARG A 381 4.11 -4.74 -11.24
C ARG A 381 3.64 -6.14 -11.60
N LEU A 382 4.38 -7.15 -11.14
CA LEU A 382 4.05 -8.57 -11.24
C LEU A 382 4.21 -9.22 -9.87
N GLU A 383 3.24 -10.00 -9.46
CA GLU A 383 3.26 -10.86 -8.29
C GLU A 383 2.81 -12.26 -8.72
N ALA A 384 3.59 -13.26 -8.37
CA ALA A 384 3.22 -14.64 -8.57
C ALA A 384 3.65 -15.45 -7.34
N ASN A 385 2.74 -16.24 -6.82
CA ASN A 385 3.01 -17.21 -5.78
C ASN A 385 2.36 -18.55 -6.16
N GLN A 386 3.05 -19.62 -5.86
CA GLN A 386 2.64 -20.98 -6.19
C GLN A 386 3.03 -21.91 -5.04
N LEU A 387 2.29 -23.00 -4.89
CA LEU A 387 2.68 -24.11 -4.03
C LEU A 387 2.57 -25.40 -4.83
N PHE A 388 3.65 -26.15 -4.88
CA PHE A 388 3.70 -27.49 -5.42
C PHE A 388 3.83 -28.47 -4.26
N LEU A 389 2.89 -29.41 -4.14
CA LEU A 389 2.95 -30.53 -3.21
C LEU A 389 3.38 -31.77 -4.00
N SER A 390 4.61 -32.24 -3.75
CA SER A 390 5.29 -33.25 -4.58
C SER A 390 5.41 -32.78 -6.04
N ASP A 391 4.69 -33.39 -6.97
CA ASP A 391 4.70 -33.10 -8.40
C ASP A 391 3.48 -32.31 -8.91
N ARG A 392 2.59 -31.89 -7.99
CA ARG A 392 1.32 -31.23 -8.35
C ARG A 392 1.29 -29.80 -7.90
N LEU A 393 0.78 -28.94 -8.79
CA LEU A 393 0.41 -27.58 -8.44
C LEU A 393 -0.83 -27.63 -7.54
N ASP A 394 -0.64 -27.29 -6.26
CA ASP A 394 -1.69 -27.23 -5.25
C ASP A 394 -2.44 -25.91 -5.35
N SER A 395 -1.73 -24.81 -5.22
CA SER A 395 -2.32 -23.48 -5.31
C SER A 395 -1.44 -22.52 -6.11
N ALA A 396 -2.08 -21.54 -6.72
CA ALA A 396 -1.37 -20.47 -7.44
C ALA A 396 -2.18 -19.18 -7.46
N ARG A 397 -1.45 -18.07 -7.43
CA ARG A 397 -1.96 -16.74 -7.69
C ARG A 397 -0.96 -15.97 -8.55
N VAL A 398 -1.44 -15.37 -9.62
CA VAL A 398 -0.65 -14.46 -10.45
C VAL A 398 -1.43 -13.16 -10.62
N ARG A 399 -0.79 -12.04 -10.37
CA ARG A 399 -1.35 -10.70 -10.49
C ARG A 399 -0.36 -9.80 -11.21
N GLY A 400 -0.84 -9.09 -12.22
CA GLY A 400 -0.07 -8.08 -12.94
C GLY A 400 -0.82 -6.76 -13.00
N SER A 401 -0.10 -5.65 -12.96
CA SER A 401 -0.68 -4.32 -13.21
C SER A 401 0.28 -3.42 -13.96
N VAL A 402 -0.29 -2.50 -14.74
CA VAL A 402 0.42 -1.45 -15.46
C VAL A 402 -0.27 -0.12 -15.21
N THR A 403 0.51 0.92 -14.92
CA THR A 403 0.01 2.29 -14.76
C THR A 403 0.81 3.20 -15.70
N LEU A 404 0.12 3.87 -16.60
CA LEU A 404 0.65 4.98 -17.38
C LEU A 404 0.02 6.27 -16.87
N ALA A 405 0.85 7.21 -16.45
CA ALA A 405 0.40 8.55 -16.08
C ALA A 405 1.02 9.57 -17.02
N VAL A 406 0.19 10.33 -17.69
CA VAL A 406 0.57 11.42 -18.59
C VAL A 406 0.18 12.74 -17.94
N LEU A 407 1.19 13.55 -17.59
CA LEU A 407 1.02 14.84 -16.96
C LEU A 407 1.35 15.93 -18.00
N PRO A 408 0.36 16.43 -18.74
CA PRO A 408 0.57 17.51 -19.70
C PRO A 408 0.94 18.81 -19.00
N ILE A 409 1.12 19.87 -19.75
CA ILE A 409 1.38 21.21 -19.20
C ILE A 409 0.19 21.65 -18.34
N GLY A 410 0.46 22.22 -17.17
CA GLY A 410 -0.57 22.73 -16.27
C GLY A 410 -0.93 21.73 -15.16
N ARG A 411 -2.14 21.89 -14.61
CA ARG A 411 -2.68 21.17 -13.44
C ARG A 411 -3.55 20.00 -13.88
N GLN A 412 -3.01 19.12 -14.75
CA GLN A 412 -3.78 18.01 -15.31
C GLN A 412 -2.99 16.71 -15.23
N ALA A 413 -3.69 15.60 -15.09
CA ALA A 413 -3.13 14.26 -15.16
C ALA A 413 -4.11 13.32 -15.88
N THR A 414 -3.61 12.53 -16.83
CA THR A 414 -4.35 11.42 -17.43
C THR A 414 -3.70 10.13 -16.97
N VAL A 415 -4.48 9.25 -16.36
CA VAL A 415 -4.02 7.98 -15.80
C VAL A 415 -4.74 6.83 -16.49
N LEU A 416 -3.98 5.91 -17.05
CA LEU A 416 -4.45 4.59 -17.46
C LEU A 416 -3.89 3.56 -16.49
N HIS A 417 -4.76 2.86 -15.79
CA HIS A 417 -4.39 1.74 -14.92
C HIS A 417 -5.07 0.46 -15.40
N LEU A 418 -4.28 -0.58 -15.62
CA LEU A 418 -4.76 -1.90 -16.04
C LEU A 418 -4.28 -2.93 -15.04
N GLN A 419 -5.14 -3.89 -14.69
CA GLN A 419 -4.80 -4.99 -13.81
C GLN A 419 -5.45 -6.28 -14.28
N ALA A 420 -4.73 -7.39 -14.13
CA ALA A 420 -5.23 -8.74 -14.35
C ALA A 420 -4.77 -9.67 -13.22
N GLU A 421 -5.61 -10.61 -12.87
CA GLU A 421 -5.32 -11.59 -11.81
C GLU A 421 -5.92 -12.95 -12.16
N ALA A 422 -5.19 -14.02 -11.80
CA ALA A 422 -5.68 -15.40 -11.87
C ALA A 422 -5.32 -16.14 -10.58
N ARG A 423 -6.26 -16.95 -10.09
CA ARG A 423 -6.16 -17.76 -8.86
C ARG A 423 -6.54 -19.21 -9.12
N ARG A 424 -5.92 -20.12 -8.39
CA ARG A 424 -6.22 -21.56 -8.43
C ARG A 424 -5.95 -22.19 -7.06
N GLY A 425 -6.80 -23.14 -6.63
CA GLY A 425 -6.59 -23.93 -5.42
C GLY A 425 -6.54 -23.09 -4.14
N LEU A 426 -7.22 -21.94 -4.10
CA LEU A 426 -7.28 -21.09 -2.92
C LEU A 426 -8.51 -21.41 -2.08
N PRO A 427 -8.47 -21.14 -0.76
CA PRO A 427 -9.57 -21.43 0.13
C PRO A 427 -10.81 -20.59 -0.18
N PRO A 428 -11.97 -21.00 0.36
CA PRO A 428 -13.21 -20.23 0.28
C PRO A 428 -13.00 -18.76 0.72
N GLY A 429 -13.68 -17.82 0.04
CA GLY A 429 -13.56 -16.39 0.28
C GLY A 429 -12.29 -15.74 -0.29
N SER A 430 -11.49 -16.51 -1.05
CA SER A 430 -10.29 -15.99 -1.74
C SER A 430 -10.54 -15.70 -3.20
N GLU A 431 -11.78 -15.65 -3.66
CA GLU A 431 -12.15 -15.30 -5.03
C GLU A 431 -11.75 -13.86 -5.35
N ILE A 432 -11.48 -13.57 -6.63
CA ILE A 432 -11.41 -12.19 -7.11
C ILE A 432 -12.81 -11.61 -6.99
N ASP A 433 -12.92 -10.50 -6.32
CA ASP A 433 -14.17 -9.83 -6.01
C ASP A 433 -14.08 -8.37 -6.43
N LEU A 434 -14.90 -7.99 -7.41
CA LEU A 434 -14.91 -6.66 -7.98
C LEU A 434 -16.27 -5.99 -7.77
N GLY A 435 -16.20 -4.71 -7.57
CA GLY A 435 -17.28 -3.80 -7.22
C GLY A 435 -16.90 -2.99 -5.97
N HIS A 436 -17.62 -1.96 -5.66
CA HIS A 436 -17.48 -1.15 -4.46
C HIS A 436 -16.02 -0.78 -4.07
N GLY A 437 -15.21 -0.34 -5.03
CA GLY A 437 -13.85 0.17 -4.75
C GLY A 437 -12.71 -0.62 -5.39
N LEU A 438 -12.97 -1.77 -5.96
CA LEU A 438 -12.04 -2.51 -6.81
C LEU A 438 -12.71 -2.82 -8.15
N GLY A 439 -12.06 -2.47 -9.26
CA GLY A 439 -12.63 -2.59 -10.59
C GLY A 439 -13.59 -1.44 -10.94
N PRO A 440 -14.66 -1.66 -11.72
CA PRO A 440 -15.61 -0.62 -12.10
C PRO A 440 -16.30 -0.01 -10.87
N ARG A 441 -16.17 1.31 -10.70
CA ARG A 441 -16.50 2.00 -9.43
C ARG A 441 -17.98 2.23 -9.19
N ALA A 442 -18.82 2.16 -10.22
CA ALA A 442 -20.26 2.36 -10.09
C ALA A 442 -21.04 1.09 -9.77
N PHE A 443 -20.34 -0.03 -9.56
CA PHE A 443 -20.94 -1.32 -9.29
C PHE A 443 -21.00 -1.61 -7.79
N ARG A 444 -22.06 -2.32 -7.37
CA ARG A 444 -22.24 -2.76 -5.97
C ARG A 444 -21.14 -3.75 -5.57
N SER A 445 -21.02 -4.00 -4.29
CA SER A 445 -20.17 -5.07 -3.76
C SER A 445 -20.48 -6.39 -4.46
N HIS A 446 -19.45 -7.20 -4.69
CA HIS A 446 -19.57 -8.56 -5.24
C HIS A 446 -20.21 -8.66 -6.64
N ALA A 447 -20.25 -7.56 -7.40
CA ALA A 447 -20.86 -7.54 -8.72
C ALA A 447 -20.22 -8.55 -9.68
N PHE A 448 -18.91 -8.76 -9.54
CA PHE A 448 -18.16 -9.73 -10.34
C PHE A 448 -17.26 -10.54 -9.44
N THR A 449 -17.48 -11.84 -9.38
CA THR A 449 -16.68 -12.78 -8.59
C THR A 449 -16.12 -13.88 -9.47
N GLY A 450 -14.93 -14.39 -9.13
CA GLY A 450 -14.32 -15.45 -9.90
C GLY A 450 -12.88 -15.78 -9.54
N THR A 451 -12.32 -16.72 -10.28
CA THR A 451 -10.90 -17.12 -10.15
C THR A 451 -9.99 -16.45 -11.18
N ARG A 452 -10.56 -15.72 -12.14
CA ARG A 452 -9.86 -14.92 -13.15
C ARG A 452 -10.53 -13.56 -13.22
N GLY A 453 -9.75 -12.50 -13.36
CA GLY A 453 -10.28 -11.15 -13.51
C GLY A 453 -9.33 -10.25 -14.27
N ALA A 454 -9.91 -9.28 -14.97
CA ALA A 454 -9.17 -8.19 -15.61
C ALA A 454 -10.01 -6.92 -15.56
N TRP A 455 -9.40 -5.82 -15.22
CA TRP A 455 -10.07 -4.52 -15.13
C TRP A 455 -9.10 -3.38 -15.35
N GLY A 456 -9.64 -2.25 -15.70
CA GLY A 456 -8.86 -1.04 -15.90
C GLY A 456 -9.67 0.22 -15.76
N THR A 457 -8.95 1.32 -15.57
CA THR A 457 -9.47 2.67 -15.46
C THR A 457 -8.68 3.59 -16.38
N LEU A 458 -9.38 4.38 -17.17
CA LEU A 458 -8.85 5.58 -17.81
C LEU A 458 -9.47 6.80 -17.13
N GLU A 459 -8.65 7.65 -16.55
CA GLU A 459 -9.12 8.82 -15.82
C GLU A 459 -8.32 10.06 -16.18
N HIS A 460 -9.02 11.15 -16.53
CA HIS A 460 -8.43 12.46 -16.73
C HIS A 460 -8.84 13.36 -15.56
N ARG A 461 -7.85 13.95 -14.89
CA ARG A 461 -7.97 14.83 -13.73
C ARG A 461 -7.58 16.24 -14.09
N TRP A 462 -8.36 17.22 -13.67
CA TRP A 462 -8.07 18.64 -13.76
C TRP A 462 -8.16 19.26 -12.37
N PHE A 463 -7.04 19.73 -11.84
CA PHE A 463 -6.92 20.40 -10.55
C PHE A 463 -7.13 21.91 -10.78
N ALA A 464 -8.38 22.35 -10.69
CA ALA A 464 -8.77 23.69 -11.08
C ALA A 464 -8.25 24.77 -10.10
N TRP A 465 -8.37 24.51 -8.81
CA TRP A 465 -7.91 25.40 -7.73
C TRP A 465 -7.14 24.61 -6.68
N ASP A 466 -5.90 25.02 -6.40
CA ASP A 466 -5.07 24.36 -5.40
C ASP A 466 -5.40 24.77 -3.97
N GLU A 467 -5.71 26.02 -3.74
CA GLU A 467 -5.98 26.56 -2.40
C GLU A 467 -7.13 27.57 -2.39
N LEU A 468 -8.34 27.12 -2.65
CA LEU A 468 -9.53 27.94 -2.44
C LEU A 468 -9.70 28.19 -0.93
N LEU A 469 -9.94 29.45 -0.54
CA LEU A 469 -9.99 29.89 0.87
C LEU A 469 -8.73 29.51 1.68
N GLY A 470 -7.60 29.27 1.02
CA GLY A 470 -6.33 28.94 1.65
C GLY A 470 -6.19 27.51 2.20
N VAL A 471 -7.21 26.65 2.06
CA VAL A 471 -7.25 25.31 2.69
C VAL A 471 -7.89 24.21 1.84
N ILE A 472 -8.59 24.55 0.75
CA ILE A 472 -9.36 23.58 -0.05
C ILE A 472 -8.87 23.57 -1.48
N GLY A 473 -8.46 22.41 -1.97
CA GLY A 473 -8.29 22.15 -3.38
C GLY A 473 -9.59 21.69 -4.02
N VAL A 474 -9.89 22.17 -5.23
CA VAL A 474 -11.06 21.77 -6.00
C VAL A 474 -10.64 21.37 -7.40
N GLY A 475 -11.13 20.24 -7.88
CA GLY A 475 -10.85 19.72 -9.20
C GLY A 475 -11.99 18.89 -9.76
N PHE A 476 -11.80 18.45 -11.00
CA PHE A 476 -12.76 17.63 -11.72
C PHE A 476 -12.06 16.41 -12.32
N ALA A 477 -12.80 15.33 -12.53
CA ALA A 477 -12.33 14.17 -13.23
C ALA A 477 -13.37 13.65 -14.21
N GLY A 478 -12.90 13.16 -15.37
CA GLY A 478 -13.68 12.31 -16.26
C GLY A 478 -13.08 10.92 -16.26
N PHE A 479 -13.88 9.87 -16.24
CA PHE A 479 -13.37 8.52 -16.14
C PHE A 479 -14.17 7.49 -16.94
N LEU A 480 -13.49 6.41 -17.28
CA LEU A 480 -14.04 5.20 -17.87
C LEU A 480 -13.42 4.00 -17.13
N ASP A 481 -14.25 3.21 -16.47
CA ASP A 481 -13.85 1.95 -15.86
C ASP A 481 -14.45 0.79 -16.67
N TYR A 482 -13.68 -0.30 -16.83
CA TYR A 482 -14.16 -1.49 -17.53
C TYR A 482 -13.46 -2.74 -16.99
N GLY A 483 -14.22 -3.82 -16.81
CA GLY A 483 -13.67 -5.11 -16.42
C GLY A 483 -14.66 -6.03 -15.78
N GLY A 484 -14.15 -7.13 -15.20
CA GLY A 484 -14.93 -8.11 -14.49
C GLY A 484 -14.09 -9.25 -13.95
N ALA A 485 -14.75 -10.16 -13.24
CA ALA A 485 -14.18 -11.40 -12.78
C ALA A 485 -15.13 -12.57 -13.14
N TRP A 486 -14.55 -13.75 -13.37
CA TRP A 486 -15.29 -14.93 -13.81
C TRP A 486 -14.62 -16.23 -13.37
N TYR A 487 -15.37 -17.30 -13.30
CA TYR A 487 -14.85 -18.65 -13.15
C TYR A 487 -14.46 -19.25 -14.51
N GLY A 488 -13.49 -20.18 -14.51
CA GLY A 488 -12.95 -20.73 -15.76
C GLY A 488 -13.91 -21.59 -16.59
N ASP A 489 -14.97 -22.08 -15.97
CA ASP A 489 -16.04 -22.92 -16.52
C ASP A 489 -17.31 -22.12 -16.88
N GLN A 490 -17.31 -20.82 -16.69
CA GLN A 490 -18.47 -19.94 -16.92
C GLN A 490 -18.18 -18.88 -17.97
N PRO A 491 -19.22 -18.32 -18.63
CA PRO A 491 -19.07 -17.18 -19.51
C PRO A 491 -18.43 -15.99 -18.78
N ARG A 492 -17.63 -15.22 -19.51
CA ARG A 492 -17.06 -13.99 -18.98
C ARG A 492 -18.16 -12.97 -18.74
N ARG A 493 -18.18 -12.38 -17.55
CA ARG A 493 -19.05 -11.25 -17.21
C ARG A 493 -18.19 -10.01 -17.11
N LEU A 494 -18.49 -9.01 -17.93
CA LEU A 494 -17.75 -7.77 -18.04
C LEU A 494 -18.73 -6.60 -18.00
N GLY A 495 -18.43 -5.62 -17.17
CA GLY A 495 -19.20 -4.40 -17.07
C GLY A 495 -18.30 -3.18 -17.01
N GLY A 496 -18.87 -2.03 -17.22
CA GLY A 496 -18.14 -0.78 -17.17
C GLY A 496 -19.01 0.39 -16.78
N ASP A 497 -18.37 1.47 -16.48
CA ASP A 497 -19.01 2.74 -16.22
C ASP A 497 -18.20 3.91 -16.79
N VAL A 498 -18.91 4.96 -17.17
CA VAL A 498 -18.33 6.23 -17.62
C VAL A 498 -18.95 7.35 -16.80
N GLY A 499 -18.15 8.29 -16.34
CA GLY A 499 -18.66 9.32 -15.46
C GLY A 499 -17.79 10.56 -15.32
N LEU A 500 -18.34 11.48 -14.53
CA LEU A 500 -17.67 12.72 -14.12
C LEU A 500 -17.63 12.78 -12.60
N GLY A 501 -16.56 13.36 -12.07
CA GLY A 501 -16.32 13.49 -10.64
C GLY A 501 -15.89 14.89 -10.24
N LEU A 502 -16.42 15.38 -9.12
CA LEU A 502 -15.91 16.54 -8.39
C LEU A 502 -14.89 16.05 -7.37
N MET A 503 -13.71 16.65 -7.38
CA MET A 503 -12.61 16.35 -6.44
C MET A 503 -12.45 17.48 -5.45
N ILE A 504 -12.38 17.17 -4.16
CA ILE A 504 -12.18 18.14 -3.08
C ILE A 504 -11.09 17.61 -2.15
N GLY A 505 -10.05 18.40 -1.91
CA GLY A 505 -8.92 18.03 -1.06
C GLY A 505 -8.62 19.07 0.01
N ALA A 506 -8.28 18.64 1.21
CA ALA A 506 -7.73 19.51 2.25
C ALA A 506 -6.23 19.69 2.00
N THR A 507 -5.84 20.85 1.47
CA THR A 507 -4.44 21.09 1.04
C THR A 507 -3.47 21.29 2.20
N ARG A 508 -3.98 21.59 3.37
CA ARG A 508 -3.19 21.72 4.62
C ARG A 508 -3.10 20.41 5.42
N ALA A 509 -3.78 19.34 4.98
CA ALA A 509 -3.72 18.04 5.64
C ALA A 509 -2.35 17.37 5.48
N SER A 510 -2.00 16.48 6.40
CA SER A 510 -0.75 15.72 6.36
C SER A 510 -0.71 14.64 5.25
N GLY A 511 -1.84 14.31 4.63
CA GLY A 511 -1.95 13.32 3.56
C GLY A 511 -2.50 13.90 2.26
N THR A 512 -2.41 13.13 1.17
CA THR A 512 -2.98 13.45 -0.16
C THR A 512 -4.42 12.93 -0.31
N ASN A 513 -5.24 13.01 0.75
CA ASN A 513 -6.61 12.54 0.70
C ASN A 513 -7.47 13.51 -0.09
N VAL A 514 -7.97 13.07 -1.24
CA VAL A 514 -8.91 13.81 -2.08
C VAL A 514 -10.27 13.12 -1.98
N GLY A 515 -11.24 13.82 -1.42
CA GLY A 515 -12.65 13.42 -1.44
C GLY A 515 -13.22 13.54 -2.85
N ARG A 516 -14.23 12.75 -3.15
CA ARG A 516 -14.79 12.66 -4.50
C ARG A 516 -16.29 12.45 -4.48
N VAL A 517 -16.98 13.13 -5.39
CA VAL A 517 -18.40 12.90 -5.70
C VAL A 517 -18.47 12.59 -7.20
N ASP A 518 -18.89 11.38 -7.54
CA ASP A 518 -18.96 10.91 -8.91
C ASP A 518 -20.42 10.70 -9.35
N VAL A 519 -20.70 11.02 -10.60
CA VAL A 519 -21.92 10.63 -11.32
C VAL A 519 -21.49 9.74 -12.48
N ALA A 520 -21.99 8.53 -12.52
CA ALA A 520 -21.59 7.52 -13.50
C ALA A 520 -22.78 6.82 -14.16
N TYR A 521 -22.61 6.45 -15.42
CA TYR A 521 -23.52 5.63 -16.20
C TYR A 521 -22.95 4.23 -16.40
N ARG A 522 -23.68 3.18 -15.99
CA ARG A 522 -23.28 1.77 -16.07
C ARG A 522 -23.71 1.13 -17.39
N PHE A 523 -22.86 0.23 -17.92
CA PHE A 523 -23.13 -0.58 -19.10
C PHE A 523 -22.53 -1.99 -18.97
N GLY A 524 -22.87 -2.91 -19.88
CA GLY A 524 -22.42 -4.31 -19.83
C GLY A 524 -23.16 -5.14 -18.79
N ASP A 525 -22.48 -6.14 -18.19
CA ASP A 525 -23.03 -7.06 -17.20
C ASP A 525 -22.88 -6.55 -15.76
N GLY A 526 -23.40 -7.31 -14.79
CA GLY A 526 -23.10 -7.13 -13.35
C GLY A 526 -23.90 -6.05 -12.63
N TRP A 527 -24.89 -5.43 -13.28
CA TRP A 527 -25.75 -4.45 -12.65
C TRP A 527 -27.23 -4.83 -12.72
N THR A 528 -28.01 -4.29 -11.78
CA THR A 528 -29.48 -4.36 -11.73
C THR A 528 -30.00 -2.98 -11.30
N GLY A 529 -31.21 -2.64 -11.65
CA GLY A 529 -31.83 -1.36 -11.27
C GLY A 529 -31.37 -0.17 -12.12
N ASN A 530 -31.03 0.95 -11.48
CA ASN A 530 -30.73 2.20 -12.19
C ASN A 530 -29.34 2.16 -12.85
N ARG A 531 -29.24 2.66 -14.08
CA ARG A 531 -27.95 2.83 -14.79
C ARG A 531 -27.15 4.02 -14.31
N TRP A 532 -27.83 5.06 -13.82
CA TRP A 532 -27.17 6.23 -13.25
C TRP A 532 -26.92 6.06 -11.77
N ILE A 533 -25.68 6.27 -11.35
CA ILE A 533 -25.25 6.14 -9.97
C ILE A 533 -24.54 7.42 -9.54
N VAL A 534 -24.83 7.86 -8.33
CA VAL A 534 -24.07 8.87 -7.62
C VAL A 534 -23.29 8.17 -6.51
N SER A 535 -22.00 8.42 -6.43
CA SER A 535 -21.16 7.88 -5.36
C SER A 535 -20.34 8.98 -4.70
N VAL A 536 -20.12 8.84 -3.40
CA VAL A 536 -19.25 9.71 -2.61
C VAL A 536 -18.17 8.84 -2.01
N GLY A 537 -16.93 9.27 -2.09
CA GLY A 537 -15.80 8.46 -1.59
C GLY A 537 -14.48 9.20 -1.67
N ARG A 538 -13.39 8.45 -1.83
CA ARG A 538 -12.04 9.00 -2.04
C ARG A 538 -11.57 8.78 -3.47
N SER A 539 -10.71 9.67 -3.93
CA SER A 539 -10.01 9.50 -5.22
C SER A 539 -9.13 8.26 -5.18
N LEU A 540 -9.09 7.53 -6.28
CA LEU A 540 -8.21 6.38 -6.43
C LEU A 540 -6.76 6.87 -6.59
N ALA A 541 -5.84 6.29 -5.82
CA ALA A 541 -4.40 6.43 -5.99
C ALA A 541 -3.87 5.19 -6.72
N TYR A 542 -3.19 5.40 -7.85
CA TYR A 542 -2.68 4.32 -8.71
C TYR A 542 -1.16 4.16 -8.59
#